data_34293b3c5df24744826335aaf06187df
#
_entry.id   34293b3c5df24744826335aaf06187df
#
_cell.length_a   1.000
_cell.length_b   1.000
_cell.length_c   1.000
_cell.angle_alpha   90.00
_cell.angle_beta   90.00
_cell.angle_gamma   90.00
#
_symmetry.space_group_name_H-M   'P 1'
#
loop_
_entity.id
_entity.type
_entity.pdbx_description
1 polymer ?
#
loop_
_entity_poly.entity_id
_entity_poly.type
_entity_poly.pdbx_seq_one_letter_code
_entity_poly.pdbx_strand_id
1 'polypeptide(L)'
;TPCEHSFPTRRSSDLLVMDDIYQIRARVSQWIADPQVQVVLMTGGTGFTARDNTPQAVLPLLDKQVDGFGELFRQVSLAEIGMSSLQSRALAGMSNGVLVCCVPGSPGACRTAWDQILVGQLDSRTGPCNFVAHLKPQFEQTLGACEARS
;
A
#
# COMPACT_ATOMS: atom_id res chain seq x y z
N THR A 1 -25.82 -0.30 21.97
CA THR A 1 -24.37 -0.26 21.83
C THR A 1 -24.06 -0.63 20.41
N PRO A 2 -23.47 0.26 19.64
CA PRO A 2 -22.92 -0.18 18.40
C PRO A 2 -22.02 -1.36 18.74
N CYS A 3 -22.20 -2.43 18.02
CA CYS A 3 -21.25 -3.51 18.02
C CYS A 3 -19.92 -2.87 17.67
N GLU A 4 -19.17 -2.50 18.65
CA GLU A 4 -17.75 -2.34 18.50
C GLU A 4 -17.20 -3.72 18.19
N HIS A 5 -17.53 -4.20 17.02
CA HIS A 5 -16.61 -5.03 16.32
C HIS A 5 -15.46 -4.06 16.04
N SER A 6 -14.69 -3.87 17.08
CA SER A 6 -13.33 -3.55 16.89
C SER A 6 -12.84 -4.59 15.90
N PHE A 7 -12.87 -4.23 14.62
CA PHE A 7 -11.75 -4.68 13.81
C PHE A 7 -10.58 -4.51 14.76
N PRO A 8 -9.78 -5.51 15.01
CA PRO A 8 -8.53 -5.25 15.65
C PRO A 8 -7.88 -4.24 14.75
N THR A 9 -8.08 -2.98 15.08
CA THR A 9 -7.34 -1.89 14.52
C THR A 9 -5.94 -2.15 15.00
N ARG A 10 -5.27 -3.04 14.30
CA ARG A 10 -3.85 -3.08 14.39
C ARG A 10 -3.44 -1.72 13.91
N ARG A 11 -2.99 -0.98 14.87
CA ARG A 11 -2.52 0.36 14.78
C ARG A 11 -1.87 0.56 13.44
N SER A 12 -2.47 1.38 12.59
CA SER A 12 -1.72 2.10 11.61
C SER A 12 -0.70 2.89 12.41
N SER A 13 0.53 2.43 12.45
CA SER A 13 1.59 3.22 13.04
C SER A 13 2.05 4.19 11.99
N ASP A 14 1.71 5.45 12.15
CA ASP A 14 2.29 6.51 11.34
C ASP A 14 3.75 6.65 11.73
N LEU A 15 4.63 6.48 10.77
CA LEU A 15 6.06 6.58 10.98
C LEU A 15 6.69 7.53 9.96
N LEU A 16 7.43 8.50 10.45
CA LEU A 16 8.31 9.32 9.62
C LEU A 16 9.64 8.60 9.45
N VAL A 17 10.03 8.38 8.20
CA VAL A 17 11.32 7.78 7.84
C VAL A 17 12.16 8.83 7.12
N MET A 18 13.45 8.87 7.39
CA MET A 18 14.39 9.76 6.71
C MET A 18 14.42 9.47 5.20
N ASP A 19 14.66 10.51 4.39
CA ASP A 19 14.80 10.41 2.93
C ASP A 19 16.11 9.72 2.52
N ASP A 20 16.34 8.54 3.05
CA ASP A 20 17.50 7.71 2.78
C ASP A 20 17.04 6.34 2.27
N ILE A 21 17.59 5.92 1.13
CA ILE A 21 17.21 4.66 0.48
C ILE A 21 17.31 3.47 1.45
N TYR A 22 18.38 3.41 2.23
CA TYR A 22 18.64 2.27 3.10
C TYR A 22 17.77 2.29 4.35
N GLN A 23 17.46 3.47 4.88
CA GLN A 23 16.52 3.61 6.00
C GLN A 23 15.10 3.22 5.57
N ILE A 24 14.67 3.64 4.38
CA ILE A 24 13.39 3.25 3.82
C ILE A 24 13.35 1.73 3.60
N ARG A 25 14.35 1.16 2.97
CA ARG A 25 14.44 -0.30 2.74
C ARG A 25 14.40 -1.09 4.04
N ALA A 26 15.17 -0.68 5.04
CA ALA A 26 15.21 -1.36 6.33
C ALA A 26 13.82 -1.41 6.97
N ARG A 27 13.11 -0.29 6.98
CA ARG A 27 11.78 -0.22 7.57
C ARG A 27 10.75 -1.02 6.77
N VAL A 28 10.72 -0.86 5.47
CA VAL A 28 9.78 -1.59 4.60
C VAL A 28 10.05 -3.09 4.66
N SER A 29 11.31 -3.51 4.66
CA SER A 29 11.67 -4.93 4.81
C SER A 29 11.17 -5.52 6.12
N GLN A 30 11.26 -4.79 7.22
CA GLN A 30 10.72 -5.22 8.52
C GLN A 30 9.21 -5.45 8.43
N TRP A 31 8.47 -4.55 7.80
CA TRP A 31 7.04 -4.70 7.63
C TRP A 31 6.68 -5.84 6.69
N ILE A 32 7.42 -6.01 5.60
CA ILE A 32 7.20 -7.14 4.68
C ILE A 32 7.42 -8.49 5.40
N ALA A 33 8.38 -8.55 6.32
CA ALA A 33 8.66 -9.75 7.11
C ALA A 33 7.66 -9.97 8.26
N ASP A 34 7.00 -8.93 8.73
CA ASP A 34 6.07 -9.01 9.87
C ASP A 34 4.80 -9.77 9.46
N PRO A 35 4.48 -10.91 10.12
CA PRO A 35 3.28 -11.69 9.79
C PRO A 35 1.97 -10.95 10.03
N GLN A 36 1.99 -9.83 10.73
CA GLN A 36 0.80 -9.05 11.05
C GLN A 36 0.56 -7.88 10.10
N VAL A 37 1.52 -7.54 9.24
CA VAL A 37 1.39 -6.45 8.28
C VAL A 37 0.85 -6.99 6.97
N GLN A 38 -0.24 -6.43 6.50
CA GLN A 38 -0.87 -6.76 5.22
C GLN A 38 -0.70 -5.67 4.17
N VAL A 39 -0.65 -4.41 4.58
CA VAL A 39 -0.58 -3.26 3.68
C VAL A 39 0.40 -2.24 4.23
N VAL A 40 1.25 -1.72 3.37
CA VAL A 40 2.14 -0.59 3.65
C VAL A 40 1.80 0.54 2.70
N LEU A 41 1.32 1.65 3.24
CA LEU A 41 1.05 2.86 2.47
C LEU A 41 2.13 3.89 2.76
N MET A 42 2.83 4.30 1.73
CA MET A 42 3.90 5.27 1.81
C MET A 42 3.51 6.53 1.05
N THR A 43 3.75 7.67 1.62
CA THR A 43 3.47 8.96 1.00
C THR A 43 4.72 9.84 1.02
N GLY A 44 4.98 10.50 -0.09
CA GLY A 44 6.15 11.36 -0.27
C GLY A 44 7.34 10.67 -0.93
N GLY A 45 8.33 11.47 -1.30
CA GLY A 45 9.56 11.00 -1.89
C GLY A 45 9.44 10.42 -3.31
N THR A 46 8.38 10.76 -4.03
CA THR A 46 8.13 10.25 -5.40
C THR A 46 8.43 11.26 -6.51
N GLY A 47 8.93 12.44 -6.17
CA GLY A 47 9.33 13.47 -7.14
C GLY A 47 10.69 13.21 -7.79
N PHE A 48 11.28 14.27 -8.34
CA PHE A 48 12.53 14.20 -9.11
C PHE A 48 13.71 14.90 -8.46
N THR A 49 13.58 15.38 -7.23
CA THR A 49 14.72 15.96 -6.51
C THR A 49 15.64 14.87 -5.98
N ALA A 50 16.84 15.26 -5.56
CA ALA A 50 17.82 14.32 -4.98
C ALA A 50 17.32 13.62 -3.69
N ARG A 51 16.30 14.18 -3.03
CA ARG A 51 15.68 13.62 -1.82
C ARG A 51 14.52 12.66 -2.12
N ASP A 52 14.05 12.62 -3.35
CA ASP A 52 12.92 11.79 -3.77
C ASP A 52 13.40 10.39 -4.16
N ASN A 53 13.60 9.53 -3.17
CA ASN A 53 14.21 8.22 -3.34
C ASN A 53 13.27 7.05 -3.01
N THR A 54 11.99 7.31 -2.72
CA THR A 54 11.06 6.27 -2.29
C THR A 54 10.88 5.17 -3.34
N PRO A 55 10.63 5.46 -4.63
CA PRO A 55 10.53 4.41 -5.64
C PRO A 55 11.80 3.56 -5.76
N GLN A 56 12.97 4.19 -5.76
CA GLN A 56 14.25 3.50 -5.86
C GLN A 56 14.51 2.59 -4.65
N ALA A 57 14.05 3.00 -3.47
CA ALA A 57 14.19 2.21 -2.26
C ALA A 57 13.29 0.97 -2.28
N VAL A 58 12.07 1.13 -2.75
CA VAL A 58 11.01 0.11 -2.64
C VAL A 58 11.04 -0.91 -3.78
N LEU A 59 11.29 -0.48 -5.00
CA LEU A 59 11.26 -1.36 -6.18
C LEU A 59 12.03 -2.68 -6.02
N PRO A 60 13.27 -2.70 -5.49
CA PRO A 60 14.01 -3.95 -5.32
C PRO A 60 13.42 -4.91 -4.30
N LEU A 61 12.50 -4.45 -3.45
CA LEU A 61 11.86 -5.26 -2.41
C LEU A 61 10.57 -5.94 -2.90
N LEU A 62 10.07 -5.58 -4.07
CA LEU A 62 8.82 -6.10 -4.59
C LEU A 62 9.04 -7.43 -5.32
N ASP A 63 8.26 -8.44 -4.96
CA ASP A 63 8.24 -9.70 -5.68
C ASP A 63 7.52 -9.57 -7.02
N LYS A 64 6.41 -8.83 -7.02
CA LYS A 64 5.62 -8.52 -8.22
C LYS A 64 5.19 -7.07 -8.20
N GLN A 65 5.48 -6.35 -9.28
CA GLN A 65 4.95 -5.00 -9.46
C GLN A 65 3.46 -5.06 -9.86
N VAL A 66 2.69 -4.12 -9.32
CA VAL A 66 1.31 -3.86 -9.75
C VAL A 66 1.35 -2.66 -10.69
N ASP A 67 1.71 -2.89 -11.94
CA ASP A 67 1.86 -1.81 -12.93
C ASP A 67 0.59 -1.00 -13.11
N GLY A 68 -0.56 -1.67 -13.06
CA GLY A 68 -1.87 -1.03 -13.18
C GLY A 68 -2.16 0.02 -12.11
N PHE A 69 -1.54 -0.07 -10.93
CA PHE A 69 -1.74 0.95 -9.90
C PHE A 69 -1.21 2.31 -10.36
N GLY A 70 0.03 2.38 -10.79
CA GLY A 70 0.63 3.62 -11.29
C GLY A 70 -0.06 4.15 -12.54
N GLU A 71 -0.45 3.27 -13.46
CA GLU A 71 -1.19 3.62 -14.67
C GLU A 71 -2.53 4.26 -14.32
N LEU A 72 -3.34 3.62 -13.49
CA LEU A 72 -4.64 4.17 -13.06
C LEU A 72 -4.49 5.43 -12.24
N PHE A 73 -3.51 5.48 -11.32
CA PHE A 73 -3.27 6.67 -10.51
C PHE A 73 -2.95 7.88 -11.39
N ARG A 74 -2.08 7.72 -12.39
CA ARG A 74 -1.74 8.80 -13.32
C ARG A 74 -2.92 9.18 -14.20
N GLN A 75 -3.73 8.22 -14.65
CA GLN A 75 -4.93 8.48 -15.44
C GLN A 75 -5.98 9.28 -14.66
N VAL A 76 -6.23 8.89 -13.42
CA VAL A 76 -7.18 9.61 -12.55
C VAL A 76 -6.64 11.01 -12.20
N SER A 77 -5.35 11.10 -11.91
CA SER A 77 -4.69 12.38 -11.62
C SER A 77 -4.73 13.35 -12.80
N LEU A 78 -4.75 12.83 -14.02
CA LEU A 78 -4.85 13.67 -15.22
C LEU A 78 -6.10 14.57 -15.20
N ALA A 79 -7.22 14.05 -14.71
CA ALA A 79 -8.46 14.82 -14.59
C ALA A 79 -8.36 15.92 -13.52
N GLU A 80 -7.53 15.75 -12.52
CA GLU A 80 -7.39 16.68 -11.37
C GLU A 80 -6.30 17.73 -11.57
N ILE A 81 -5.13 17.31 -12.06
CA ILE A 81 -3.93 18.15 -12.15
C ILE A 81 -3.40 18.30 -13.58
N GLY A 82 -4.12 17.77 -14.58
CA GLY A 82 -3.72 17.86 -15.98
C GLY A 82 -2.39 17.15 -16.25
N MET A 83 -1.62 17.71 -17.17
CA MET A 83 -0.36 17.13 -17.63
C MET A 83 0.72 16.99 -16.55
N SER A 84 0.55 17.61 -15.40
CA SER A 84 1.46 17.41 -14.25
C SER A 84 1.44 15.96 -13.73
N SER A 85 0.41 15.20 -14.06
CA SER A 85 0.35 13.77 -13.74
C SER A 85 1.49 12.96 -14.38
N LEU A 86 2.08 13.47 -15.46
CA LEU A 86 3.28 12.90 -16.11
C LEU A 86 4.45 12.71 -15.12
N GLN A 87 4.57 13.60 -14.14
CA GLN A 87 5.66 13.57 -13.18
C GLN A 87 5.40 12.65 -11.97
N SER A 88 4.24 12.04 -11.90
CA SER A 88 3.94 11.11 -10.81
C SER A 88 4.70 9.79 -10.99
N ARG A 89 5.49 9.43 -9.97
CA ARG A 89 6.16 8.13 -9.88
C ARG A 89 5.48 7.21 -8.89
N ALA A 90 4.17 7.36 -8.71
CA ALA A 90 3.37 6.44 -7.90
C ALA A 90 3.51 5.00 -8.40
N LEU A 91 3.66 4.08 -7.48
CA LEU A 91 3.81 2.65 -7.76
C LEU A 91 3.21 1.80 -6.65
N ALA A 92 2.92 0.56 -6.98
CA ALA A 92 2.58 -0.45 -6.00
C ALA A 92 3.15 -1.81 -6.40
N GLY A 93 3.23 -2.70 -5.44
CA GLY A 93 3.64 -4.07 -5.67
C GLY A 93 3.28 -4.97 -4.51
N MET A 94 3.39 -6.26 -4.78
CA MET A 94 3.22 -7.30 -3.77
C MET A 94 4.56 -7.85 -3.34
N SER A 95 4.73 -8.06 -2.07
CA SER A 95 5.91 -8.70 -1.50
C SER A 95 5.53 -9.48 -0.25
N ASN A 96 5.78 -10.79 -0.24
CA ASN A 96 5.49 -11.67 0.89
C ASN A 96 4.05 -11.52 1.44
N GLY A 97 3.06 -11.38 0.56
CA GLY A 97 1.66 -11.17 0.97
C GLY A 97 1.35 -9.79 1.53
N VAL A 98 2.22 -8.82 1.32
CA VAL A 98 2.01 -7.40 1.68
C VAL A 98 1.83 -6.58 0.43
N LEU A 99 0.77 -5.78 0.38
CA LEU A 99 0.61 -4.76 -0.64
C LEU A 99 1.36 -3.50 -0.22
N VAL A 100 2.36 -3.12 -1.00
CA VAL A 100 3.16 -1.91 -0.76
C VAL A 100 2.80 -0.87 -1.80
N CYS A 101 2.35 0.30 -1.37
CA CYS A 101 1.96 1.41 -2.24
C CYS A 101 2.77 2.66 -1.91
N CYS A 102 3.26 3.32 -2.94
CA CYS A 102 3.96 4.59 -2.84
C CYS A 102 3.17 5.64 -3.62
N VAL A 103 2.77 6.71 -2.95
CA VAL A 103 2.00 7.80 -3.54
C VAL A 103 2.68 9.15 -3.27
N PRO A 104 2.43 10.16 -4.11
CA PRO A 104 2.94 11.50 -3.85
C PRO A 104 2.51 12.06 -2.49
N GLY A 105 3.31 12.98 -1.95
CA GLY A 105 3.11 13.51 -0.59
C GLY A 105 1.97 14.52 -0.43
N SER A 106 1.32 14.95 -1.49
CA SER A 106 0.23 15.92 -1.38
C SER A 106 -1.04 15.28 -0.80
N PRO A 107 -1.81 16.01 0.02
CA PRO A 107 -3.09 15.49 0.53
C PRO A 107 -4.07 15.09 -0.57
N GLY A 108 -4.07 15.83 -1.69
CA GLY A 108 -4.91 15.50 -2.85
C GLY A 108 -4.52 14.15 -3.48
N ALA A 109 -3.23 13.89 -3.64
CA ALA A 109 -2.74 12.62 -4.16
C ALA A 109 -3.10 11.44 -3.25
N CYS A 110 -2.98 11.61 -1.95
CA CYS A 110 -3.37 10.59 -0.97
C CYS A 110 -4.87 10.27 -1.05
N ARG A 111 -5.71 11.29 -1.15
CA ARG A 111 -7.16 11.12 -1.32
C ARG A 111 -7.50 10.40 -2.62
N THR A 112 -6.91 10.82 -3.72
CA THR A 112 -7.10 10.18 -5.03
C THR A 112 -6.73 8.71 -4.99
N ALA A 113 -5.56 8.38 -4.46
CA ALA A 113 -5.13 7.00 -4.34
C ALA A 113 -6.07 6.15 -3.49
N TRP A 114 -6.49 6.69 -2.34
CA TRP A 114 -7.36 5.97 -1.43
C TRP A 114 -8.79 5.84 -1.98
N ASP A 115 -9.44 6.96 -2.25
CA ASP A 115 -10.86 6.99 -2.58
C ASP A 115 -11.17 6.32 -3.93
N GLN A 116 -10.29 6.47 -4.91
CA GLN A 116 -10.57 6.03 -6.27
C GLN A 116 -9.95 4.68 -6.62
N ILE A 117 -8.95 4.21 -5.88
CA ILE A 117 -8.25 2.96 -6.21
C ILE A 117 -8.22 2.00 -5.01
N LEU A 118 -7.57 2.40 -3.93
CA LEU A 118 -7.19 1.46 -2.86
C LEU A 118 -8.38 0.97 -2.07
N VAL A 119 -9.36 1.83 -1.75
CA VAL A 119 -10.52 1.43 -0.96
C VAL A 119 -11.28 0.27 -1.61
N GLY A 120 -11.44 0.30 -2.93
CA GLY A 120 -12.07 -0.79 -3.68
C GLY A 120 -11.22 -2.05 -3.72
N GLN A 121 -9.92 -1.91 -3.93
CA GLN A 121 -9.00 -3.04 -4.04
C GLN A 121 -8.71 -3.72 -2.69
N LEU A 122 -8.95 -3.05 -1.59
CA LEU A 122 -8.83 -3.60 -0.24
C LEU A 122 -10.17 -4.04 0.37
N ASP A 123 -11.19 -4.13 -0.45
CA ASP A 123 -12.51 -4.64 -0.09
C ASP A 123 -12.76 -5.97 -0.80
N SER A 124 -12.97 -7.04 -0.03
CA SER A 124 -13.19 -8.39 -0.55
C SER A 124 -14.48 -8.51 -1.38
N ARG A 125 -15.39 -7.54 -1.27
CA ARG A 125 -16.65 -7.51 -2.03
C ARG A 125 -16.49 -6.93 -3.43
N THR A 126 -15.37 -6.31 -3.73
CA THR A 126 -15.10 -5.72 -5.05
C THR A 126 -14.84 -6.81 -6.08
N GLY A 127 -15.71 -6.88 -7.09
CA GLY A 127 -15.55 -7.78 -8.22
C GLY A 127 -15.03 -7.06 -9.47
N PRO A 128 -14.48 -7.79 -10.45
CA PRO A 128 -14.28 -9.25 -10.45
C PRO A 128 -13.08 -9.73 -9.63
N CYS A 129 -12.19 -8.85 -9.20
CA CYS A 129 -11.03 -9.17 -8.39
C CYS A 129 -10.63 -8.00 -7.49
N ASN A 130 -9.90 -8.33 -6.44
CA ASN A 130 -9.33 -7.38 -5.49
C ASN A 130 -8.05 -8.00 -4.86
N PHE A 131 -7.30 -7.21 -4.07
CA PHE A 131 -6.06 -7.70 -3.47
C PHE A 131 -6.24 -8.48 -2.18
N VAL A 132 -7.41 -8.47 -1.56
CA VAL A 132 -7.61 -9.09 -0.23
C VAL A 132 -7.21 -10.57 -0.22
N ALA A 133 -7.53 -11.32 -1.27
CA ALA A 133 -7.18 -12.74 -1.38
C ALA A 133 -5.67 -13.01 -1.45
N HIS A 134 -4.87 -12.00 -1.79
CA HIS A 134 -3.42 -12.12 -1.94
C HIS A 134 -2.64 -11.63 -0.71
N LEU A 135 -3.33 -11.04 0.26
CA LEU A 135 -2.72 -10.54 1.49
C LEU A 135 -2.48 -11.69 2.49
N LYS A 136 -1.55 -11.49 3.40
CA LYS A 136 -1.33 -12.41 4.50
C LYS A 136 -2.64 -12.64 5.26
N PRO A 137 -2.96 -13.89 5.65
CA PRO A 137 -4.11 -14.17 6.49
C PRO A 137 -3.93 -13.51 7.88
N GLN A 138 -5.00 -13.01 8.44
CA GLN A 138 -4.97 -12.55 9.82
C GLN A 138 -4.90 -13.75 10.77
N PHE A 139 -4.25 -13.56 11.91
CA PHE A 139 -4.04 -14.61 12.90
C PHE A 139 -5.35 -15.28 13.34
N GLU A 140 -6.41 -14.51 13.52
CA GLU A 140 -7.73 -15.03 13.92
C GLU A 140 -8.35 -15.93 12.84
N GLN A 141 -8.14 -15.64 11.58
CA GLN A 141 -8.60 -16.51 10.48
C GLN A 141 -7.85 -17.83 10.45
N THR A 142 -6.58 -17.82 10.84
CA THR A 142 -5.75 -19.02 10.90
C THR A 142 -6.19 -19.94 12.05
N LEU A 143 -6.55 -19.38 13.20
CA LEU A 143 -7.09 -20.15 14.33
C LEU A 143 -8.43 -20.78 13.98
N GLY A 144 -9.35 -20.03 13.38
CA GLY A 144 -10.64 -20.56 12.94
C GLY A 144 -10.50 -21.68 11.91
N ALA A 145 -9.52 -21.63 11.04
CA ALA A 145 -9.24 -22.69 10.07
C ALA A 145 -8.66 -23.95 10.74
N CYS A 146 -7.94 -23.81 11.84
CA CYS A 146 -7.46 -24.95 12.63
C CYS A 146 -8.58 -25.62 13.43
N GLU A 147 -9.50 -24.84 13.98
CA GLU A 147 -10.67 -25.38 14.70
C GLU A 147 -11.64 -26.12 13.78
N ALA A 148 -11.79 -25.67 12.54
CA ALA A 148 -12.66 -26.34 11.57
C ALA A 148 -12.15 -27.71 11.09
N ARG A 149 -10.92 -28.12 11.44
CA ARG A 149 -10.32 -29.40 11.09
C ARG A 149 -10.33 -30.42 12.22
N SER A 150 -10.78 -30.03 13.39
CA SER A 150 -11.01 -30.93 14.51
C SER A 150 -12.49 -31.38 14.54
#